data_fa6cc359a6e833510281ab3204af3ba1
#
_entry.id   fa6cc359a6e833510281ab3204af3ba1
#
_cell.length_a   1.000
_cell.length_b   1.000
_cell.length_c   1.000
_cell.angle_alpha   90.00
_cell.angle_beta   90.00
_cell.angle_gamma   90.00
#
_symmetry.space_group_name_H-M   'P 1'
#
loop_
_entity.id
_entity.type
_entity.pdbx_description
1 polymer ?
#
loop_
_entity_poly.entity_id
_entity_poly.type
_entity_poly.pdbx_seq_one_letter_code
_entity_poly.pdbx_strand_id
1 'polypeptide(L)'
;QRSNGSMDNVKIFPVSEIILDEQSIDIFRQNYRKIIGTVSKNDRIYNSVSETISVEGIEHWLPLFNLKLEPIFSAFKGASLSYDDDLDFMIESKWDQLTESRNFDLKAVRDNSNKLSLLEPTLHYLSPLEFSEAIRSYQIERVDQIFTNKLEAICTPSKDFSVERNKEDVSLFSEVIKYI
;
A
#
# COMPACT_ATOMS: atom_id res chain seq x y z
N GLN A 1 -28.89 11.62 3.43
CA GLN A 1 -28.58 11.15 2.06
C GLN A 1 -29.89 10.77 1.40
N ARG A 2 -30.17 11.32 0.22
CA ARG A 2 -31.36 10.93 -0.56
C ARG A 2 -30.93 9.84 -1.54
N SER A 3 -31.59 8.69 -1.46
CA SER A 3 -31.50 7.65 -2.46
C SER A 3 -32.11 8.14 -3.77
N ASN A 4 -31.36 8.15 -4.87
CA ASN A 4 -31.80 8.63 -6.18
C ASN A 4 -32.42 7.54 -7.07
N GLY A 5 -32.96 6.48 -6.49
CA GLY A 5 -33.61 5.39 -7.18
C GLY A 5 -32.97 4.02 -6.94
N SER A 6 -33.63 2.96 -7.35
CA SER A 6 -33.10 1.60 -7.35
C SER A 6 -32.47 1.29 -8.70
N MET A 7 -31.31 0.62 -8.70
CA MET A 7 -30.67 0.08 -9.90
C MET A 7 -30.76 -1.45 -9.83
N ASP A 8 -31.29 -2.07 -10.89
CA ASP A 8 -31.46 -3.52 -10.96
C ASP A 8 -30.13 -4.25 -11.18
N ASN A 9 -29.17 -3.62 -11.83
CA ASN A 9 -27.85 -4.18 -12.08
C ASN A 9 -26.77 -3.11 -12.01
N VAL A 10 -25.67 -3.42 -11.34
CA VAL A 10 -24.46 -2.60 -11.30
C VAL A 10 -23.30 -3.45 -11.80
N LYS A 11 -22.60 -2.98 -12.83
CA LYS A 11 -21.34 -3.56 -13.25
C LYS A 11 -20.19 -2.84 -12.51
N ILE A 12 -19.48 -3.59 -11.69
CA ILE A 12 -18.28 -3.11 -11.01
C ILE A 12 -17.07 -3.62 -11.78
N PHE A 13 -16.31 -2.72 -12.37
CA PHE A 13 -15.07 -3.05 -13.06
C PHE A 13 -13.90 -2.94 -12.08
N PRO A 14 -12.80 -3.70 -12.29
CA PRO A 14 -11.56 -3.46 -11.57
C PRO A 14 -11.13 -1.99 -11.71
N VAL A 15 -10.83 -1.34 -10.60
CA VAL A 15 -10.35 0.05 -10.59
C VAL A 15 -8.83 0.03 -10.53
N SER A 16 -8.19 0.75 -11.42
CA SER A 16 -6.76 1.04 -11.32
C SER A 16 -6.55 2.30 -10.50
N GLU A 17 -5.51 2.33 -9.68
CA GLU A 17 -5.08 3.54 -8.96
C GLU A 17 -4.49 4.59 -9.92
N ILE A 18 -4.14 4.16 -11.13
CA ILE A 18 -3.58 5.02 -12.17
C ILE A 18 -4.59 5.13 -13.31
N ILE A 19 -5.01 6.35 -13.58
CA ILE A 19 -5.83 6.68 -14.74
C ILE A 19 -4.89 7.24 -15.81
N LEU A 20 -4.81 6.55 -16.96
CA LEU A 20 -3.98 6.96 -18.09
C LEU A 20 -4.75 7.95 -18.97
N ASP A 21 -4.97 9.15 -18.45
CA ASP A 21 -5.45 10.28 -19.24
C ASP A 21 -4.30 11.21 -19.68
N GLU A 22 -4.60 12.17 -20.53
CA GLU A 22 -3.61 13.08 -21.09
C GLU A 22 -2.86 13.85 -19.99
N GLN A 23 -3.57 14.30 -18.96
CA GLN A 23 -2.98 15.07 -17.87
C GLN A 23 -2.03 14.21 -17.02
N SER A 24 -2.44 13.02 -16.64
CA SER A 24 -1.61 12.11 -15.82
C SER A 24 -0.38 11.63 -16.58
N ILE A 25 -0.52 11.38 -17.88
CA ILE A 25 0.61 11.01 -18.75
C ILE A 25 1.63 12.15 -18.86
N ASP A 26 1.18 13.40 -18.99
CA ASP A 26 2.09 14.54 -19.04
C ASP A 26 2.82 14.77 -17.72
N ILE A 27 2.13 14.62 -16.59
CA ILE A 27 2.74 14.66 -15.26
C ILE A 27 3.79 13.54 -15.12
N PHE A 28 3.44 12.33 -15.54
CA PHE A 28 4.36 11.19 -15.53
C PHE A 28 5.61 11.47 -16.35
N ARG A 29 5.48 11.93 -17.58
CA ARG A 29 6.60 12.24 -18.48
C ARG A 29 7.56 13.27 -17.88
N GLN A 30 7.02 14.31 -17.23
CA GLN A 30 7.82 15.34 -16.57
C GLN A 30 8.58 14.77 -15.37
N ASN A 31 7.86 14.09 -14.47
CA ASN A 31 8.43 13.51 -13.26
C ASN A 31 9.44 12.40 -13.58
N TYR A 32 9.13 11.56 -14.58
CA TYR A 32 10.04 10.51 -15.03
C TYR A 32 11.37 11.07 -15.49
N ARG A 33 11.36 12.10 -16.34
CA ARG A 33 12.58 12.76 -16.82
C ARG A 33 13.35 13.45 -15.70
N LYS A 34 12.64 14.02 -14.74
CA LYS A 34 13.26 14.68 -13.59
C LYS A 34 14.02 13.70 -12.67
N ILE A 35 13.48 12.50 -12.45
CA ILE A 35 14.02 11.52 -11.51
C ILE A 35 14.98 10.56 -12.20
N ILE A 36 14.57 10.02 -13.34
CA ILE A 36 15.34 9.00 -14.07
C ILE A 36 16.38 9.64 -15.01
N GLY A 37 16.13 10.87 -15.45
CA GLY A 37 17.01 11.58 -16.37
C GLY A 37 16.71 11.26 -17.84
N THR A 38 17.76 10.94 -18.60
CA THR A 38 17.65 10.70 -20.05
C THR A 38 16.85 9.42 -20.33
N VAL A 39 15.78 9.56 -21.10
CA VAL A 39 14.93 8.44 -21.53
C VAL A 39 15.55 7.75 -22.75
N SER A 40 15.79 6.46 -22.64
CA SER A 40 16.22 5.62 -23.77
C SER A 40 15.05 5.38 -24.74
N LYS A 41 15.35 5.23 -26.03
CA LYS A 41 14.36 4.84 -27.04
C LYS A 41 13.71 3.49 -26.72
N ASN A 42 14.40 2.61 -26.00
CA ASN A 42 13.93 1.28 -25.61
C ASN A 42 13.34 1.25 -24.20
N ASP A 43 13.01 2.40 -23.62
CA ASP A 43 12.41 2.47 -22.30
C ASP A 43 10.96 2.01 -22.34
N ARG A 44 10.74 0.75 -21.95
CA ARG A 44 9.43 0.11 -22.03
C ARG A 44 8.35 0.85 -21.24
N ILE A 45 8.64 1.24 -19.99
CA ILE A 45 7.67 1.92 -19.13
C ILE A 45 7.30 3.29 -19.72
N TYR A 46 8.31 4.10 -20.02
CA TYR A 46 8.08 5.44 -20.55
C TYR A 46 7.30 5.42 -21.87
N ASN A 47 7.68 4.53 -22.79
CA ASN A 47 7.02 4.43 -24.10
C ASN A 47 5.58 3.92 -23.97
N SER A 48 5.34 2.84 -23.20
CA SER A 48 4.00 2.30 -23.04
C SER A 48 3.05 3.30 -22.39
N VAL A 49 3.48 3.96 -21.32
CA VAL A 49 2.65 5.00 -20.67
C VAL A 49 2.40 6.16 -21.63
N SER A 50 3.40 6.57 -22.42
CA SER A 50 3.25 7.63 -23.42
C SER A 50 2.27 7.27 -24.54
N GLU A 51 2.08 5.99 -24.80
CA GLU A 51 1.11 5.46 -25.77
C GLU A 51 -0.23 5.07 -25.14
N THR A 52 -0.46 5.47 -23.88
CA THR A 52 -1.69 5.13 -23.11
C THR A 52 -1.87 3.62 -22.92
N ILE A 53 -0.76 2.88 -22.88
CA ILE A 53 -0.75 1.42 -22.67
C ILE A 53 -0.40 1.13 -21.22
N SER A 54 -1.33 0.49 -20.50
CA SER A 54 -1.05 -0.02 -19.16
C SER A 54 -0.09 -1.21 -19.22
N VAL A 55 0.87 -1.23 -18.31
CA VAL A 55 1.85 -2.32 -18.18
C VAL A 55 1.78 -2.91 -16.78
N GLU A 56 2.14 -4.17 -16.65
CA GLU A 56 2.25 -4.84 -15.37
C GLU A 56 3.27 -4.13 -14.47
N GLY A 57 2.90 -3.89 -13.22
CA GLY A 57 3.73 -3.18 -12.24
C GLY A 57 3.70 -1.66 -12.40
N ILE A 58 2.77 -1.10 -13.18
CA ILE A 58 2.62 0.35 -13.36
C ILE A 58 2.32 1.05 -12.02
N GLU A 59 1.67 0.38 -11.08
CA GLU A 59 1.33 0.87 -9.74
C GLU A 59 2.57 1.28 -8.93
N HIS A 60 3.71 0.65 -9.17
CA HIS A 60 4.98 1.04 -8.54
C HIS A 60 5.48 2.41 -8.99
N TRP A 61 4.93 2.94 -10.06
CA TRP A 61 5.25 4.26 -10.59
C TRP A 61 4.22 5.33 -10.23
N LEU A 62 3.23 4.98 -9.39
CA LEU A 62 2.14 5.86 -8.95
C LEU A 62 2.58 7.29 -8.55
N PRO A 63 3.69 7.50 -7.82
CA PRO A 63 4.13 8.84 -7.46
C PRO A 63 4.45 9.73 -8.67
N LEU A 64 4.78 9.14 -9.82
CA LEU A 64 5.11 9.91 -11.00
C LEU A 64 3.89 10.42 -11.76
N PHE A 65 2.72 9.83 -11.53
CA PHE A 65 1.45 10.22 -12.13
C PHE A 65 0.72 11.32 -11.37
N ASN A 66 1.22 11.67 -10.18
CA ASN A 66 0.58 12.62 -9.30
C ASN A 66 1.52 13.78 -8.95
N LEU A 67 0.96 14.96 -8.71
CA LEU A 67 1.73 16.09 -8.21
C LEU A 67 2.19 15.85 -6.77
N LYS A 68 1.33 15.18 -5.98
CA LYS A 68 1.57 14.79 -4.60
C LYS A 68 0.67 13.61 -4.25
N LEU A 69 1.20 12.64 -3.51
CA LEU A 69 0.41 11.62 -2.85
C LEU A 69 0.00 12.13 -1.46
N GLU A 70 -1.24 11.85 -1.09
CA GLU A 70 -1.75 12.18 0.24
C GLU A 70 -1.82 10.90 1.09
N PRO A 71 -1.44 10.97 2.38
CA PRO A 71 -1.57 9.84 3.26
C PRO A 71 -3.04 9.51 3.51
N ILE A 72 -3.34 8.24 3.75
CA ILE A 72 -4.70 7.77 4.03
C ILE A 72 -5.36 8.55 5.19
N PHE A 73 -4.57 9.00 6.14
CA PHE A 73 -5.03 9.79 7.29
C PHE A 73 -5.77 11.06 6.88
N SER A 74 -5.37 11.71 5.77
CA SER A 74 -6.05 12.94 5.33
C SER A 74 -7.50 12.72 4.92
N ALA A 75 -7.90 11.48 4.57
CA ALA A 75 -9.28 11.11 4.26
C ALA A 75 -10.17 10.91 5.51
N PHE A 76 -9.56 10.67 6.69
CA PHE A 76 -10.28 10.32 7.93
C PHE A 76 -10.12 11.37 9.02
N LYS A 77 -10.24 12.64 8.66
CA LYS A 77 -10.12 13.75 9.61
C LYS A 77 -11.14 13.62 10.75
N GLY A 78 -10.67 13.70 11.99
CA GLY A 78 -11.50 13.60 13.18
C GLY A 78 -11.87 12.17 13.60
N ALA A 79 -11.32 11.15 12.95
CA ALA A 79 -11.42 9.78 13.42
C ALA A 79 -10.50 9.54 14.62
N SER A 80 -10.82 8.55 15.45
CA SER A 80 -9.90 7.98 16.42
C SER A 80 -9.04 6.94 15.76
N LEU A 81 -7.77 6.87 16.15
CA LEU A 81 -6.82 5.83 15.70
C LEU A 81 -6.62 4.83 16.84
N SER A 82 -6.77 3.56 16.52
CA SER A 82 -6.50 2.47 17.44
C SER A 82 -5.38 1.59 16.87
N TYR A 83 -4.36 1.33 17.67
CA TYR A 83 -3.25 0.45 17.28
C TYR A 83 -2.63 -0.24 18.50
N ASP A 84 -1.90 -1.33 18.27
CA ASP A 84 -1.21 -2.08 19.29
C ASP A 84 0.20 -1.53 19.60
N ASP A 85 0.84 -2.06 20.63
CA ASP A 85 2.15 -1.56 21.10
C ASP A 85 3.30 -1.84 20.12
N ASP A 86 3.15 -2.80 19.23
CA ASP A 86 4.21 -3.21 18.30
C ASP A 86 4.29 -2.28 17.07
N LEU A 87 3.34 -1.36 16.89
CA LEU A 87 3.25 -0.55 15.67
C LEU A 87 4.53 0.25 15.41
N ASP A 88 5.07 0.91 16.42
CA ASP A 88 6.27 1.75 16.27
C ASP A 88 7.47 0.89 15.81
N PHE A 89 7.66 -0.27 16.42
CA PHE A 89 8.68 -1.23 16.01
C PHE A 89 8.47 -1.73 14.59
N MET A 90 7.23 -2.04 14.22
CA MET A 90 6.91 -2.52 12.88
C MET A 90 7.15 -1.45 11.80
N ILE A 91 6.86 -0.18 12.10
CA ILE A 91 7.11 0.94 11.18
C ILE A 91 8.61 1.11 10.94
N GLU A 92 9.41 1.12 12.01
CA GLU A 92 10.87 1.23 11.90
C GLU A 92 11.45 0.04 11.13
N SER A 93 11.08 -1.18 11.50
CA SER A 93 11.53 -2.40 10.83
C SER A 93 11.16 -2.40 9.34
N LYS A 94 9.94 -1.96 8.99
CA LYS A 94 9.52 -1.88 7.59
C LYS A 94 10.28 -0.82 6.83
N TRP A 95 10.53 0.32 7.45
CA TRP A 95 11.32 1.38 6.84
C TRP A 95 12.76 0.95 6.55
N ASP A 96 13.38 0.26 7.49
CA ASP A 96 14.72 -0.30 7.32
C ASP A 96 14.76 -1.31 6.15
N GLN A 97 13.78 -2.22 6.09
CA GLN A 97 13.67 -3.17 4.97
C GLN A 97 13.53 -2.46 3.61
N LEU A 98 12.73 -1.40 3.52
CA LEU A 98 12.55 -0.63 2.28
C LEU A 98 13.85 0.05 1.85
N THR A 99 14.57 0.65 2.80
CA THR A 99 15.82 1.36 2.53
C THR A 99 16.96 0.41 2.19
N GLU A 100 17.05 -0.73 2.87
CA GLU A 100 18.03 -1.78 2.56
C GLU A 100 17.79 -2.41 1.18
N SER A 101 16.53 -2.77 0.86
CA SER A 101 16.16 -3.31 -0.45
C SER A 101 16.53 -2.33 -1.56
N ARG A 102 16.19 -1.06 -1.40
CA ARG A 102 16.57 -0.02 -2.36
C ARG A 102 18.09 0.09 -2.52
N ASN A 103 18.84 0.09 -1.43
CA ASN A 103 20.29 0.19 -1.48
C ASN A 103 20.95 -1.02 -2.17
N PHE A 104 20.35 -2.21 -2.03
CA PHE A 104 20.76 -3.41 -2.74
C PHE A 104 20.49 -3.25 -4.24
N ASP A 105 19.30 -2.84 -4.60
CA ASP A 105 18.89 -2.66 -5.99
C ASP A 105 19.69 -1.55 -6.69
N LEU A 106 20.01 -0.45 -6.00
CA LEU A 106 20.86 0.61 -6.55
C LEU A 106 22.26 0.11 -6.92
N LYS A 107 22.79 -0.88 -6.21
CA LYS A 107 24.06 -1.53 -6.60
C LYS A 107 23.90 -2.36 -7.86
N ALA A 108 22.72 -2.98 -8.04
CA ALA A 108 22.39 -3.78 -9.23
C ALA A 108 22.01 -2.93 -10.45
N VAL A 109 21.54 -1.69 -10.27
CA VAL A 109 21.16 -0.77 -11.37
C VAL A 109 22.31 -0.43 -12.31
N ARG A 110 23.56 -0.61 -11.88
CA ARG A 110 24.73 -0.48 -12.77
C ARG A 110 24.64 -1.38 -14.02
N ASP A 111 23.77 -2.41 -13.95
CA ASP A 111 23.52 -3.36 -15.05
C ASP A 111 22.24 -3.06 -15.86
N ASN A 112 21.66 -1.86 -15.79
CA ASN A 112 20.52 -1.37 -16.59
C ASN A 112 19.15 -2.06 -16.35
N SER A 113 18.96 -2.87 -15.32
CA SER A 113 17.77 -3.74 -15.25
C SER A 113 16.61 -3.23 -14.40
N ASN A 114 16.82 -2.35 -13.41
CA ASN A 114 15.73 -1.93 -12.54
C ASN A 114 15.77 -0.44 -12.18
N LYS A 115 15.10 0.38 -12.99
CA LYS A 115 15.00 1.84 -12.75
C LYS A 115 14.07 2.21 -11.59
N LEU A 116 13.25 1.27 -11.11
CA LEU A 116 12.30 1.51 -10.04
C LEU A 116 13.01 1.88 -8.73
N SER A 117 14.17 1.29 -8.48
CA SER A 117 15.00 1.59 -7.32
C SER A 117 15.56 3.01 -7.27
N LEU A 118 15.44 3.78 -8.36
CA LEU A 118 15.78 5.20 -8.37
C LEU A 118 14.72 6.05 -7.65
N LEU A 119 13.51 5.52 -7.44
CA LEU A 119 12.49 6.21 -6.65
C LEU A 119 12.85 6.16 -5.16
N GLU A 120 12.81 7.32 -4.52
CA GLU A 120 13.00 7.40 -3.07
C GLU A 120 11.80 6.77 -2.36
N PRO A 121 11.99 5.99 -1.29
CA PRO A 121 10.90 5.40 -0.51
C PRO A 121 9.89 6.44 -0.02
N THR A 122 10.33 7.64 0.30
CA THR A 122 9.48 8.77 0.72
C THR A 122 8.47 9.24 -0.34
N LEU A 123 8.63 8.83 -1.60
CA LEU A 123 7.65 9.11 -2.63
C LEU A 123 6.40 8.21 -2.50
N HIS A 124 6.54 7.02 -1.93
CA HIS A 124 5.47 6.03 -1.77
C HIS A 124 4.97 5.91 -0.34
N TYR A 125 5.85 6.09 0.64
CA TYR A 125 5.61 5.78 2.04
C TYR A 125 5.97 6.97 2.91
N LEU A 126 5.27 7.11 4.02
CA LEU A 126 5.68 8.01 5.08
C LEU A 126 6.91 7.42 5.78
N SER A 127 7.91 8.24 6.02
CA SER A 127 8.98 7.88 6.95
C SER A 127 8.44 7.74 8.38
N PRO A 128 9.14 7.08 9.31
CA PRO A 128 8.69 6.97 10.70
C PRO A 128 8.37 8.33 11.33
N LEU A 129 9.16 9.35 11.02
CA LEU A 129 8.94 10.72 11.51
C LEU A 129 7.66 11.32 10.91
N GLU A 130 7.48 11.25 9.59
CA GLU A 130 6.30 11.77 8.91
C GLU A 130 5.02 11.04 9.35
N PHE A 131 5.11 9.73 9.61
CA PHE A 131 4.01 8.96 10.18
C PHE A 131 3.63 9.50 11.57
N SER A 132 4.61 9.65 12.46
CA SER A 132 4.38 10.18 13.81
C SER A 132 3.77 11.59 13.79
N GLU A 133 4.18 12.42 12.84
CA GLU A 133 3.61 13.75 12.63
C GLU A 133 2.17 13.68 12.08
N ALA A 134 1.92 12.79 11.13
CA ALA A 134 0.60 12.63 10.52
C ALA A 134 -0.47 12.20 11.53
N ILE A 135 -0.13 11.30 12.47
CA ILE A 135 -1.06 10.82 13.48
C ILE A 135 -1.19 11.72 14.72
N ARG A 136 -0.31 12.69 14.90
CA ARG A 136 -0.27 13.57 16.11
C ARG A 136 -1.57 14.32 16.37
N SER A 137 -2.33 14.64 15.33
CA SER A 137 -3.60 15.37 15.44
C SER A 137 -4.80 14.49 15.74
N TYR A 138 -4.61 13.16 15.78
CA TYR A 138 -5.68 12.21 16.03
C TYR A 138 -5.77 11.84 17.50
N GLN A 139 -6.99 11.52 17.95
CA GLN A 139 -7.17 10.85 19.23
C GLN A 139 -6.63 9.42 19.10
N ILE A 140 -5.63 9.07 19.91
CA ILE A 140 -4.97 7.78 19.86
C ILE A 140 -5.45 6.92 21.02
N GLU A 141 -5.92 5.72 20.72
CA GLU A 141 -6.30 4.71 21.69
C GLU A 141 -5.42 3.46 21.46
N ARG A 142 -4.60 3.11 22.45
CA ARG A 142 -3.82 1.87 22.39
C ARG A 142 -4.69 0.69 22.78
N VAL A 143 -4.63 -0.37 22.00
CA VAL A 143 -5.49 -1.56 22.19
C VAL A 143 -5.20 -2.25 23.52
N ASP A 144 -3.96 -2.29 23.97
CA ASP A 144 -3.54 -2.83 25.27
C ASP A 144 -4.17 -2.08 26.44
N GLN A 145 -4.34 -0.75 26.34
CA GLN A 145 -4.97 0.06 27.37
C GLN A 145 -6.50 -0.11 27.42
N ILE A 146 -7.11 -0.47 26.31
CA ILE A 146 -8.56 -0.75 26.26
C ILE A 146 -8.89 -2.01 27.08
N PHE A 147 -8.03 -3.02 27.06
CA PHE A 147 -8.24 -4.26 27.82
C PHE A 147 -8.07 -4.10 29.33
N THR A 148 -7.33 -3.10 29.80
CA THR A 148 -7.14 -2.83 31.23
C THR A 148 -8.27 -2.00 31.85
N ASN A 149 -9.10 -1.34 31.05
CA ASN A 149 -10.13 -0.41 31.51
C ASN A 149 -11.56 -0.79 31.08
N LYS A 150 -12.08 -1.97 31.45
CA LYS A 150 -13.54 -2.28 31.49
C LYS A 150 -14.22 -2.99 30.32
N LEU A 151 -13.56 -3.49 29.35
CA LEU A 151 -14.19 -4.50 28.49
C LEU A 151 -13.32 -5.75 28.56
N GLU A 152 -13.72 -6.70 29.40
CA GLU A 152 -13.39 -8.10 29.18
C GLU A 152 -14.05 -8.49 27.85
N ALA A 153 -13.45 -8.08 26.73
CA ALA A 153 -13.73 -8.72 25.47
C ALA A 153 -13.20 -10.16 25.64
N ILE A 154 -14.11 -11.08 25.85
CA ILE A 154 -13.80 -12.51 25.85
C ILE A 154 -13.43 -12.84 24.41
N CYS A 155 -12.20 -12.49 24.03
CA CYS A 155 -11.62 -12.95 22.78
C CYS A 155 -11.16 -14.37 23.01
N THR A 156 -11.88 -15.33 22.49
CA THR A 156 -11.36 -16.69 22.34
C THR A 156 -10.24 -16.62 21.31
N PRO A 157 -9.01 -17.10 21.63
CA PRO A 157 -7.95 -17.15 20.65
C PRO A 157 -8.42 -17.93 19.42
N SER A 158 -8.13 -17.42 18.24
CA SER A 158 -8.43 -18.12 17.00
C SER A 158 -7.75 -19.47 16.98
N LYS A 159 -8.47 -20.51 16.53
CA LYS A 159 -7.88 -21.84 16.38
C LYS A 159 -6.76 -21.81 15.35
N ASP A 160 -5.60 -22.31 15.72
CA ASP A 160 -4.51 -22.56 14.78
C ASP A 160 -4.81 -23.87 14.01
N PHE A 161 -4.97 -23.76 12.71
CA PHE A 161 -5.22 -24.87 11.79
C PHE A 161 -3.93 -25.42 11.15
N SER A 162 -2.76 -25.07 11.65
CA SER A 162 -1.48 -25.52 11.09
C SER A 162 -1.33 -27.06 11.13
N VAL A 163 -1.86 -27.70 12.17
CA VAL A 163 -1.85 -29.16 12.31
C VAL A 163 -2.77 -29.83 11.31
N GLU A 164 -3.97 -29.29 11.10
CA GLU A 164 -4.95 -29.80 10.15
C GLU A 164 -4.49 -29.60 8.70
N ARG A 165 -3.80 -28.49 8.41
CA ARG A 165 -3.23 -28.23 7.08
C ARG A 165 -2.21 -29.26 6.64
N ASN A 166 -1.50 -29.88 7.58
CA ASN A 166 -0.44 -30.84 7.31
C ASN A 166 -0.94 -32.31 7.26
N LYS A 167 -2.25 -32.54 7.43
CA LYS A 167 -2.84 -33.88 7.31
C LYS A 167 -3.35 -34.11 5.88
N GLU A 168 -2.84 -35.15 5.24
CA GLU A 168 -3.19 -35.47 3.86
C GLU A 168 -4.68 -35.83 3.66
N ASP A 169 -5.34 -36.36 4.69
CA ASP A 169 -6.72 -36.88 4.60
C ASP A 169 -7.80 -35.94 5.17
N VAL A 170 -7.45 -34.73 5.59
CA VAL A 170 -8.40 -33.81 6.23
C VAL A 170 -8.59 -32.57 5.38
N SER A 171 -9.83 -32.33 4.92
CA SER A 171 -10.16 -31.08 4.27
C SER A 171 -10.13 -29.94 5.28
N LEU A 172 -9.20 -28.99 5.10
CA LEU A 172 -9.08 -27.79 5.93
C LEU A 172 -10.41 -27.04 6.00
N PHE A 173 -11.15 -26.95 4.89
CA PHE A 173 -12.45 -26.28 4.84
C PHE A 173 -13.50 -26.95 5.74
N SER A 174 -13.52 -28.27 5.84
CA SER A 174 -14.47 -28.96 6.72
C SER A 174 -14.13 -28.73 8.21
N GLU A 175 -12.88 -28.57 8.55
CA GLU A 175 -12.48 -28.24 9.93
C GLU A 175 -12.76 -26.77 10.29
N VAL A 176 -12.59 -25.86 9.35
CA VAL A 176 -13.00 -24.45 9.54
C VAL A 176 -14.51 -24.34 9.71
N ILE A 177 -15.31 -25.04 8.89
CA ILE A 177 -16.78 -25.02 9.01
C ILE A 177 -17.26 -25.57 10.35
N LYS A 178 -16.59 -26.59 10.91
CA LYS A 178 -16.93 -27.11 12.24
C LYS A 178 -16.58 -26.14 13.38
N TYR A 179 -15.64 -25.23 13.13
CA TYR A 179 -15.20 -24.25 14.13
C TYR A 179 -16.10 -23.01 14.19
N ILE A 180 -16.70 -22.62 13.04
CA ILE A 180 -17.64 -21.50 12.93
C ILE A 180 -19.03 -21.92 13.42
#